data_d05a6f7d3fd5e479b9d9f22d4d9859bf
#
_entry.id   d05a6f7d3fd5e479b9d9f22d4d9859bf
#
_cell.length_a   1.000
_cell.length_b   1.000
_cell.length_c   1.000
_cell.angle_alpha   90.00
_cell.angle_beta   90.00
_cell.angle_gamma   90.00
#
_symmetry.space_group_name_H-M   'P 1'
#
loop_
_entity.id
_entity.type
_entity.pdbx_description
1 polymer ?
#
loop_
_entity_poly.entity_id
_entity_poly.type
_entity_poly.pdbx_seq_one_letter_code
_entity_poly.pdbx_strand_id
1 'polypeptide(L)'
;MIEFTISSQSTLLAFLIGLSATILTRYSSIPQIIKGLKTRKMDDVSFWLIFYLTVGLFLYVIYGVIIDDLIIIWGNAVGVITNLVLIGLKIRYSAKPFG
;
A
#
# COMPACT_ATOMS: atom_id res chain seq x y z
N MET A 1 -31.07 -1.86 -0.34
CA MET A 1 -29.62 -1.72 -0.47
C MET A 1 -29.19 -0.30 -0.24
N ILE A 2 -28.14 -0.14 0.50
CA ILE A 2 -27.64 1.18 0.85
C ILE A 2 -27.21 1.95 -0.38
N GLU A 3 -26.61 1.29 -1.36
CA GLU A 3 -26.12 1.98 -2.53
C GLU A 3 -27.24 2.62 -3.37
N PHE A 4 -28.47 2.19 -3.20
CA PHE A 4 -29.56 2.84 -3.91
C PHE A 4 -29.94 4.16 -3.32
N THR A 5 -29.79 4.30 -2.02
CA THR A 5 -30.06 5.58 -1.37
C THR A 5 -28.85 6.47 -1.43
N ILE A 6 -27.71 5.96 -1.87
CA ILE A 6 -26.51 6.72 -2.00
C ILE A 6 -26.68 7.68 -3.16
N SER A 7 -26.67 8.95 -2.85
CA SER A 7 -26.72 10.01 -3.83
C SER A 7 -25.31 10.27 -4.38
N SER A 8 -25.23 11.17 -5.36
CA SER A 8 -23.93 11.65 -5.82
C SER A 8 -23.11 12.25 -4.70
N GLN A 9 -23.75 12.83 -3.68
CA GLN A 9 -23.03 13.33 -2.49
C GLN A 9 -22.36 12.21 -1.74
N SER A 10 -23.05 11.10 -1.53
CA SER A 10 -22.46 9.95 -0.83
C SER A 10 -21.33 9.34 -1.65
N THR A 11 -21.45 9.33 -2.97
CA THR A 11 -20.38 8.86 -3.85
C THR A 11 -19.16 9.77 -3.75
N LEU A 12 -19.37 11.08 -3.73
CA LEU A 12 -18.29 12.05 -3.56
C LEU A 12 -17.64 11.89 -2.19
N LEU A 13 -18.45 11.71 -1.16
CA LEU A 13 -17.94 11.52 0.21
C LEU A 13 -17.10 10.24 0.28
N ALA A 14 -17.59 9.14 -0.30
CA ALA A 14 -16.83 7.90 -0.34
C ALA A 14 -15.52 8.08 -1.08
N PHE A 15 -15.53 8.81 -2.18
CA PHE A 15 -14.31 9.11 -2.94
C PHE A 15 -13.30 9.88 -2.08
N LEU A 16 -13.75 10.92 -1.38
CA LEU A 16 -12.88 11.74 -0.55
C LEU A 16 -12.30 10.93 0.62
N ILE A 17 -13.12 10.12 1.25
CA ILE A 17 -12.67 9.27 2.35
C ILE A 17 -11.65 8.24 1.85
N GLY A 18 -11.96 7.59 0.74
CA GLY A 18 -11.06 6.59 0.16
C GLY A 18 -9.73 7.19 -0.26
N LEU A 19 -9.77 8.37 -0.89
CA LEU A 19 -8.57 9.08 -1.29
C LEU A 19 -7.74 9.48 -0.07
N SER A 20 -8.38 10.03 0.96
CA SER A 20 -7.70 10.42 2.18
C SER A 20 -7.05 9.22 2.87
N ALA A 21 -7.78 8.12 2.99
CA ALA A 21 -7.27 6.89 3.59
C ALA A 21 -6.06 6.37 2.81
N THR A 22 -6.14 6.40 1.49
CA THR A 22 -5.04 5.97 0.62
C THR A 22 -3.81 6.82 0.83
N ILE A 23 -3.95 8.13 0.84
CA ILE A 23 -2.85 9.05 1.04
C ILE A 23 -2.19 8.79 2.40
N LEU A 24 -2.98 8.70 3.47
CA LEU A 24 -2.45 8.50 4.80
C LEU A 24 -1.72 7.16 4.94
N THR A 25 -2.32 6.09 4.41
CA THR A 25 -1.73 4.76 4.55
C THR A 25 -0.48 4.60 3.69
N ARG A 26 -0.47 5.17 2.47
CA ARG A 26 0.72 5.09 1.62
C ARG A 26 1.83 6.00 2.11
N TYR A 27 1.45 7.18 2.61
CA TYR A 27 2.42 8.12 3.13
C TYR A 27 3.19 7.54 4.32
N SER A 28 2.57 6.66 5.10
CA SER A 28 3.23 6.05 6.26
C SER A 28 4.44 5.19 5.88
N SER A 29 4.54 4.76 4.63
CA SER A 29 5.69 3.97 4.17
C SER A 29 6.93 4.82 3.92
N ILE A 30 6.77 6.12 3.68
CA ILE A 30 7.87 7.01 3.35
C ILE A 30 8.91 7.12 4.49
N PRO A 31 8.50 7.34 5.75
CA PRO A 31 9.47 7.36 6.84
C PRO A 31 10.29 6.08 6.97
N GLN A 32 9.67 4.93 6.70
CA GLN A 32 10.38 3.66 6.76
C GLN A 32 11.45 3.55 5.66
N ILE A 33 11.12 4.01 4.46
CA ILE A 33 12.06 4.02 3.34
C ILE A 33 13.23 4.95 3.66
N ILE A 34 12.93 6.15 4.15
CA ILE A 34 13.96 7.12 4.51
C ILE A 34 14.87 6.57 5.60
N LYS A 35 14.28 5.97 6.63
CA LYS A 35 15.04 5.37 7.71
C LYS A 35 15.97 4.28 7.18
N GLY A 36 15.45 3.40 6.32
CA GLY A 36 16.25 2.34 5.72
C GLY A 36 17.42 2.87 4.92
N LEU A 37 17.19 3.93 4.14
CA LEU A 37 18.25 4.54 3.34
C LEU A 37 19.31 5.22 4.21
N LYS A 38 18.89 5.86 5.30
CA LYS A 38 19.82 6.57 6.18
C LYS A 38 20.61 5.63 7.07
N THR A 39 19.95 4.66 7.69
CA THR A 39 20.60 3.78 8.64
C THR A 39 21.25 2.57 7.99
N ARG A 40 20.79 2.22 6.78
CA ARG A 40 21.19 1.00 6.08
C ARG A 40 21.02 -0.25 6.91
N LYS A 41 19.99 -0.24 7.77
CA LYS A 41 19.65 -1.35 8.65
C LYS A 41 18.14 -1.62 8.54
N MET A 42 17.81 -2.81 8.11
CA MET A 42 16.42 -3.23 7.94
C MET A 42 16.14 -4.55 8.67
N ASP A 43 16.96 -4.88 9.66
CA ASP A 43 16.87 -6.18 10.33
C ASP A 43 15.59 -6.36 11.14
N ASP A 44 15.03 -5.26 11.66
CA ASP A 44 13.81 -5.29 12.46
C ASP A 44 12.54 -5.24 11.62
N VAL A 45 12.66 -5.20 10.30
CA VAL A 45 11.51 -5.23 9.39
C VAL A 45 11.32 -6.66 8.91
N SER A 46 10.08 -7.17 8.98
CA SER A 46 9.78 -8.52 8.54
C SER A 46 9.62 -8.59 7.03
N PHE A 47 10.48 -9.35 6.35
CA PHE A 47 10.36 -9.61 4.93
C PHE A 47 9.01 -10.26 4.60
N TRP A 48 8.65 -11.29 5.35
CA TRP A 48 7.44 -12.06 5.03
C TRP A 48 6.18 -11.25 5.23
N LEU A 49 6.15 -10.36 6.23
CA LEU A 49 5.02 -9.46 6.40
C LEU A 49 4.85 -8.56 5.18
N ILE A 50 5.93 -7.92 4.75
CA ILE A 50 5.88 -7.03 3.58
C ILE A 50 5.51 -7.81 2.33
N PHE A 51 6.06 -9.01 2.17
CA PHE A 51 5.77 -9.87 1.02
C PHE A 51 4.28 -10.20 0.93
N TYR A 52 3.68 -10.68 2.03
CA TYR A 52 2.27 -11.02 2.02
C TYR A 52 1.38 -9.81 1.81
N LEU A 53 1.73 -8.67 2.40
CA LEU A 53 1.00 -7.43 2.17
C LEU A 53 1.09 -7.00 0.70
N THR A 54 2.25 -7.16 0.09
CA THR A 54 2.44 -6.79 -1.32
C THR A 54 1.59 -7.67 -2.23
N VAL A 55 1.54 -8.96 -1.96
CA VAL A 55 0.68 -9.88 -2.72
C VAL A 55 -0.79 -9.46 -2.58
N GLY A 56 -1.22 -9.15 -1.35
CA GLY A 56 -2.59 -8.69 -1.11
C GLY A 56 -2.92 -7.41 -1.84
N LEU A 57 -2.00 -6.44 -1.82
CA LEU A 57 -2.19 -5.19 -2.54
C LEU A 57 -2.27 -5.40 -4.04
N PHE A 58 -1.45 -6.29 -4.57
CA PHE A 58 -1.47 -6.64 -5.99
C PHE A 58 -2.81 -7.25 -6.38
N LEU A 59 -3.35 -8.15 -5.55
CA LEU A 59 -4.66 -8.73 -5.79
C LEU A 59 -5.75 -7.67 -5.75
N TYR A 60 -5.63 -6.67 -4.87
CA TYR A 60 -6.57 -5.56 -4.84
C TYR A 60 -6.49 -4.68 -6.08
N VAL A 61 -5.31 -4.54 -6.68
CA VAL A 61 -5.21 -3.84 -7.97
C VAL A 61 -6.04 -4.56 -9.03
N ILE A 62 -5.92 -5.88 -9.09
CA ILE A 62 -6.69 -6.69 -10.03
C ILE A 62 -8.19 -6.54 -9.75
N TYR A 63 -8.57 -6.62 -8.48
CA TYR A 63 -9.96 -6.43 -8.06
C TYR A 63 -10.49 -5.06 -8.49
N GLY A 64 -9.70 -4.01 -8.27
CA GLY A 64 -10.08 -2.66 -8.68
C GLY A 64 -10.27 -2.53 -10.17
N VAL A 65 -9.44 -3.20 -10.97
CA VAL A 65 -9.60 -3.19 -12.42
C VAL A 65 -10.92 -3.87 -12.80
N ILE A 66 -11.25 -4.98 -12.15
CA ILE A 66 -12.48 -5.72 -12.45
C ILE A 66 -13.72 -4.89 -12.16
N ILE A 67 -13.71 -4.12 -11.06
CA ILE A 67 -14.87 -3.33 -10.66
C ILE A 67 -14.78 -1.87 -11.12
N ASP A 68 -13.77 -1.50 -11.89
CA ASP A 68 -13.57 -0.14 -12.38
C ASP A 68 -13.47 0.90 -11.28
N ASP A 69 -12.74 0.60 -10.21
CA ASP A 69 -12.56 1.54 -9.10
C ASP A 69 -11.13 2.11 -9.13
N LEU A 70 -11.03 3.36 -9.57
CA LEU A 70 -9.72 4.02 -9.73
C LEU A 70 -8.99 4.23 -8.41
N ILE A 71 -9.70 4.47 -7.32
CA ILE A 71 -9.08 4.65 -6.01
C ILE A 71 -8.40 3.35 -5.58
N ILE A 72 -9.09 2.23 -5.74
CA ILE A 72 -8.54 0.92 -5.39
C ILE A 72 -7.35 0.59 -6.27
N ILE A 73 -7.45 0.86 -7.58
CA ILE A 73 -6.35 0.60 -8.52
C ILE A 73 -5.12 1.40 -8.11
N TRP A 74 -5.23 2.71 -8.03
CA TRP A 74 -4.08 3.58 -7.82
C TRP A 74 -3.53 3.48 -6.40
N GLY A 75 -4.41 3.44 -5.41
CA GLY A 75 -3.98 3.33 -4.02
C GLY A 75 -3.17 2.08 -3.75
N ASN A 76 -3.64 0.96 -4.27
CA ASN A 76 -2.94 -0.30 -4.06
C ASN A 76 -1.72 -0.44 -4.96
N ALA A 77 -1.74 0.13 -6.17
CA ALA A 77 -0.57 0.15 -7.03
C ALA A 77 0.58 0.93 -6.38
N VAL A 78 0.29 2.10 -5.81
CA VAL A 78 1.29 2.86 -5.07
C VAL A 78 1.82 2.03 -3.90
N GLY A 79 0.94 1.32 -3.20
CA GLY A 79 1.33 0.44 -2.11
C GLY A 79 2.26 -0.69 -2.57
N VAL A 80 1.98 -1.29 -3.72
CA VAL A 80 2.86 -2.32 -4.28
C VAL A 80 4.24 -1.73 -4.54
N ILE A 81 4.29 -0.57 -5.18
CA ILE A 81 5.58 0.06 -5.50
C ILE A 81 6.37 0.37 -4.22
N THR A 82 5.74 0.99 -3.23
CA THR A 82 6.44 1.32 -1.98
C THR A 82 6.90 0.07 -1.23
N ASN A 83 6.10 -0.98 -1.23
CA ASN A 83 6.47 -2.23 -0.59
C ASN A 83 7.60 -2.94 -1.32
N LEU A 84 7.62 -2.86 -2.67
CA LEU A 84 8.74 -3.41 -3.42
C LEU A 84 10.05 -2.68 -3.10
N VAL A 85 9.98 -1.36 -2.91
CA VAL A 85 11.16 -0.60 -2.46
C VAL A 85 11.61 -1.08 -1.09
N LEU A 86 10.66 -1.28 -0.15
CA LEU A 86 10.99 -1.78 1.19
C LEU A 86 11.60 -3.17 1.14
N ILE A 87 11.07 -4.05 0.29
CA ILE A 87 11.63 -5.40 0.11
C ILE A 87 13.07 -5.30 -0.41
N GLY A 88 13.29 -4.45 -1.40
CA GLY A 88 14.63 -4.24 -1.94
C GLY A 88 15.62 -3.76 -0.87
N LEU A 89 15.19 -2.80 -0.05
CA LEU A 89 16.00 -2.31 1.06
C LEU A 89 16.25 -3.39 2.11
N LYS A 90 15.22 -4.19 2.41
CA LYS A 90 15.35 -5.30 3.36
C LYS A 90 16.40 -6.30 2.89
N ILE A 91 16.34 -6.68 1.63
CA ILE A 91 17.30 -7.62 1.06
C ILE A 91 18.72 -7.03 1.09
N ARG A 92 18.83 -5.75 0.74
CA ARG A 92 20.14 -5.10 0.62
C ARG A 92 20.79 -4.84 1.98
N TYR A 93 20.00 -4.39 2.97
CA TYR A 93 20.54 -3.86 4.22
C TYR A 93 20.23 -4.74 5.43
N SER A 94 19.90 -5.99 5.20
CA SER A 94 19.61 -6.92 6.30
C SER A 94 20.61 -8.08 6.24
N ALA A 95 21.13 -8.47 7.39
CA ALA A 95 22.06 -9.60 7.47
C ALA A 95 21.34 -10.91 7.15
N LYS A 96 20.07 -11.01 7.59
CA LYS A 96 19.25 -12.21 7.33
C LYS A 96 17.89 -11.74 6.81
N PRO A 97 17.81 -11.37 5.50
CA PRO A 97 16.59 -10.77 4.99
C PRO A 97 15.36 -11.66 5.07
N PHE A 98 15.54 -12.96 5.02
CA PHE A 98 14.42 -13.90 5.03
C PHE A 98 14.28 -14.65 6.36
N GLY A 99 15.10 -14.33 7.33
CA GLY A 99 15.13 -15.04 8.59
C GLY A 99 14.42 -14.39 9.75
#